data_6a2e059125fa0a23d5ef7d8a07c6d3ed
#
_entry.id   6a2e059125fa0a23d5ef7d8a07c6d3ed
#
_cell.length_a   1.000
_cell.length_b   1.000
_cell.length_c   1.000
_cell.angle_alpha   90.00
_cell.angle_beta   90.00
_cell.angle_gamma   90.00
#
_symmetry.space_group_name_H-M   'P 1'
#
loop_
_entity.id
_entity.type
_entity.pdbx_description
1 polymer ?
#
loop_
_entity_poly.entity_id
_entity_poly.type
_entity_poly.pdbx_seq_one_letter_code
_entity_poly.pdbx_strand_id
1 'polypeptide(L)'
;MKIEFDDNYFMSKAIDEAKIALSKGEVPIGAVIVADNKIIARAHNMVEALNDVTAHAEILAITSASNYIGGKYLENCSIYVTLEPCQMCAGALYWSRISKIYFGAEDPKRGFKKLGTKLHPKTKVFGGILQNECKEKQIFRCKIGRAHV
;
A
#
# COMPACT_ATOMS: atom_id res chain seq x y z
N MET A 1 27.99 8.90 7.11
CA MET A 1 27.65 8.16 5.88
C MET A 1 26.16 7.86 5.85
N LYS A 2 25.49 8.27 4.79
CA LYS A 2 24.06 8.05 4.67
C LYS A 2 23.80 6.65 4.16
N ILE A 3 22.98 5.87 4.88
CA ILE A 3 22.61 4.52 4.45
C ILE A 3 21.43 4.65 3.49
N GLU A 4 21.58 4.09 2.30
CA GLU A 4 20.47 4.02 1.36
C GLU A 4 19.83 2.65 1.44
N PHE A 5 18.51 2.61 1.62
CA PHE A 5 17.73 1.39 1.62
C PHE A 5 17.17 1.15 0.22
N ASP A 6 17.06 -0.11 -0.17
CA ASP A 6 16.54 -0.48 -1.47
C ASP A 6 15.03 -0.78 -1.42
N ASP A 7 14.45 -1.05 -2.58
CA ASP A 7 13.02 -1.33 -2.70
C ASP A 7 12.60 -2.58 -1.92
N ASN A 8 13.46 -3.60 -1.88
CA ASN A 8 13.18 -4.81 -1.12
C ASN A 8 13.08 -4.52 0.38
N TYR A 9 13.94 -3.65 0.88
CA TYR A 9 13.89 -3.26 2.29
C TYR A 9 12.55 -2.61 2.62
N PHE A 10 12.15 -1.62 1.83
CA PHE A 10 10.88 -0.92 2.10
C PHE A 10 9.67 -1.83 1.92
N MET A 11 9.69 -2.71 0.93
CA MET A 11 8.60 -3.68 0.78
C MET A 11 8.55 -4.64 1.96
N SER A 12 9.70 -5.03 2.52
CA SER A 12 9.72 -5.89 3.71
C SER A 12 9.03 -5.21 4.90
N LYS A 13 9.14 -3.88 4.99
CA LYS A 13 8.45 -3.11 6.04
C LYS A 13 6.94 -3.06 5.80
N ALA A 14 6.52 -2.98 4.55
CA ALA A 14 5.10 -3.10 4.20
C ALA A 14 4.57 -4.50 4.54
N ILE A 15 5.36 -5.54 4.32
CA ILE A 15 5.00 -6.91 4.69
C ILE A 15 4.84 -7.05 6.21
N ASP A 16 5.72 -6.39 6.99
CA ASP A 16 5.57 -6.39 8.46
C ASP A 16 4.21 -5.81 8.85
N GLU A 17 3.76 -4.75 8.21
CA GLU A 17 2.44 -4.18 8.45
C GLU A 17 1.32 -5.15 8.05
N ALA A 18 1.48 -5.87 6.94
CA ALA A 18 0.51 -6.89 6.53
C ALA A 18 0.39 -8.00 7.57
N LYS A 19 1.50 -8.40 8.19
CA LYS A 19 1.49 -9.40 9.26
C LYS A 19 0.72 -8.90 10.48
N ILE A 20 0.85 -7.63 10.82
CA ILE A 20 0.10 -7.03 11.92
C ILE A 20 -1.41 -7.08 11.60
N ALA A 21 -1.80 -6.71 10.39
CA ALA A 21 -3.19 -6.80 9.94
C ALA A 21 -3.72 -8.23 10.10
N LEU A 22 -2.97 -9.22 9.62
CA LEU A 22 -3.36 -10.61 9.71
C LEU A 22 -3.58 -11.04 11.16
N SER A 23 -2.70 -10.63 12.07
CA SER A 23 -2.81 -10.98 13.49
C SER A 23 -4.05 -10.39 14.15
N LYS A 24 -4.64 -9.36 13.54
CA LYS A 24 -5.84 -8.69 14.05
C LYS A 24 -7.12 -9.09 13.29
N GLY A 25 -7.05 -10.10 12.44
CA GLY A 25 -8.22 -10.56 11.67
C GLY A 25 -8.58 -9.68 10.50
N GLU A 26 -7.68 -8.81 10.07
CA GLU A 26 -7.87 -7.96 8.91
C GLU A 26 -7.31 -8.63 7.65
N VAL A 27 -7.73 -8.16 6.48
CA VAL A 27 -7.09 -8.57 5.23
C VAL A 27 -5.61 -8.17 5.31
N PRO A 28 -4.66 -9.09 5.05
CA PRO A 28 -3.23 -8.83 5.28
C PRO A 28 -2.62 -7.99 4.17
N ILE A 29 -2.89 -6.71 4.22
CA ILE A 29 -2.30 -5.71 3.33
C ILE A 29 -1.60 -4.67 4.20
N GLY A 30 -0.37 -4.35 3.83
CA GLY A 30 0.42 -3.33 4.50
C GLY A 30 1.01 -2.35 3.50
N ALA A 31 1.27 -1.15 3.98
CA ALA A 31 1.85 -0.10 3.16
C ALA A 31 2.79 0.79 3.98
N VAL A 32 3.85 1.26 3.33
CA VAL A 32 4.71 2.31 3.89
C VAL A 32 4.88 3.39 2.85
N ILE A 33 4.99 4.64 3.31
CA ILE A 33 5.32 5.76 2.43
C ILE A 33 6.70 6.28 2.81
N VAL A 34 7.51 6.54 1.79
CA VAL A 34 8.92 6.90 1.92
C VAL A 34 9.16 8.26 1.27
N ALA A 35 9.86 9.11 1.96
CA ALA A 35 10.35 10.37 1.43
C ALA A 35 11.82 10.53 1.83
N ASP A 36 12.66 10.89 0.87
CA ASP A 36 14.10 11.08 1.10
C ASP A 36 14.74 9.88 1.82
N ASN A 37 14.46 8.68 1.28
CA ASN A 37 14.98 7.40 1.78
C ASN A 37 14.59 7.09 3.24
N LYS A 38 13.49 7.69 3.71
CA LYS A 38 13.03 7.54 5.09
C LYS A 38 11.55 7.20 5.10
N ILE A 39 11.16 6.21 5.90
CA ILE A 39 9.74 5.88 6.08
C ILE A 39 9.08 6.99 6.90
N ILE A 40 8.05 7.61 6.33
CA ILE A 40 7.30 8.67 6.98
C ILE A 40 5.90 8.24 7.40
N ALA A 41 5.43 7.09 6.92
CA ALA A 41 4.12 6.55 7.30
C ALA A 41 4.14 5.04 7.16
N ARG A 42 3.48 4.36 8.10
CA ARG A 42 3.26 2.91 8.07
C ARG A 42 1.79 2.66 8.33
N ALA A 43 1.19 1.74 7.62
CA ALA A 43 -0.23 1.44 7.80
C ALA A 43 -0.55 0.01 7.36
N HIS A 44 -1.65 -0.51 7.86
CA HIS A 44 -2.20 -1.79 7.45
C HIS A 44 -3.72 -1.67 7.42
N ASN A 45 -4.38 -2.60 6.76
CA ASN A 45 -5.84 -2.61 6.70
C ASN A 45 -6.44 -2.60 8.09
N MET A 46 -7.45 -1.75 8.28
CA MET A 46 -8.20 -1.61 9.53
C MET A 46 -9.71 -1.53 9.29
N VAL A 47 -10.19 -2.17 8.24
CA VAL A 47 -11.60 -2.14 7.85
C VAL A 47 -12.50 -2.63 8.99
N GLU A 48 -12.13 -3.75 9.62
CA GLU A 48 -12.91 -4.31 10.72
C GLU A 48 -12.75 -3.48 12.00
N ALA A 49 -11.52 -3.12 12.34
CA ALA A 49 -11.24 -2.38 13.57
C ALA A 49 -11.94 -1.02 13.60
N LEU A 50 -11.98 -0.31 12.47
CA LEU A 50 -12.57 1.02 12.37
C LEU A 50 -14.02 1.00 11.87
N ASN A 51 -14.53 -0.18 11.52
CA ASN A 51 -15.85 -0.32 10.91
C ASN A 51 -16.00 0.65 9.72
N ASP A 52 -15.00 0.62 8.83
CA ASP A 52 -14.87 1.59 7.75
C ASP A 52 -14.37 0.88 6.49
N VAL A 53 -15.22 0.79 5.47
CA VAL A 53 -14.87 0.11 4.22
C VAL A 53 -13.74 0.80 3.45
N THR A 54 -13.44 2.06 3.77
CA THR A 54 -12.36 2.78 3.13
C THR A 54 -11.02 2.66 3.86
N ALA A 55 -10.98 2.00 5.02
CA ALA A 55 -9.77 1.92 5.86
C ALA A 55 -8.76 0.90 5.32
N HIS A 56 -8.44 1.01 4.04
CA HIS A 56 -7.36 0.26 3.41
C HIS A 56 -6.01 0.82 3.81
N ALA A 57 -4.99 -0.02 3.76
CA ALA A 57 -3.62 0.37 4.15
C ALA A 57 -3.17 1.64 3.42
N GLU A 58 -3.45 1.73 2.11
CA GLU A 58 -3.02 2.86 1.29
C GLU A 58 -3.69 4.17 1.74
N ILE A 59 -5.00 4.12 2.02
CA ILE A 59 -5.74 5.30 2.48
C ILE A 59 -5.17 5.81 3.80
N LEU A 60 -4.95 4.89 4.74
CA LEU A 60 -4.40 5.25 6.05
C LEU A 60 -2.97 5.78 5.93
N ALA A 61 -2.17 5.20 5.05
CA ALA A 61 -0.80 5.66 4.82
C ALA A 61 -0.77 7.07 4.23
N ILE A 62 -1.64 7.36 3.25
CA ILE A 62 -1.75 8.69 2.65
C ILE A 62 -2.08 9.73 3.72
N THR A 63 -3.09 9.47 4.55
CA THR A 63 -3.48 10.39 5.61
C THR A 63 -2.33 10.64 6.59
N SER A 64 -1.67 9.57 7.00
CA SER A 64 -0.54 9.66 7.93
C SER A 64 0.64 10.45 7.34
N ALA A 65 0.99 10.17 6.09
CA ALA A 65 2.08 10.88 5.40
C ALA A 65 1.76 12.36 5.23
N SER A 66 0.53 12.69 4.86
CA SER A 66 0.11 14.08 4.70
C SER A 66 0.19 14.85 6.03
N ASN A 67 -0.19 14.22 7.11
CA ASN A 67 -0.04 14.82 8.43
C ASN A 67 1.42 15.03 8.81
N TYR A 68 2.28 14.07 8.47
CA TYR A 68 3.71 14.17 8.76
C TYR A 68 4.36 15.34 8.03
N ILE A 69 4.09 15.50 6.73
CA ILE A 69 4.71 16.58 5.94
C ILE A 69 3.96 17.90 6.03
N GLY A 70 2.75 17.90 6.59
CA GLY A 70 1.95 19.12 6.73
C GLY A 70 1.34 19.59 5.41
N GLY A 71 1.08 18.69 4.47
CA GLY A 71 0.50 19.05 3.18
C GLY A 71 -0.17 17.86 2.51
N LYS A 72 -1.11 18.13 1.62
CA LYS A 72 -1.94 17.11 0.99
C LYS A 72 -1.29 16.42 -0.23
N TYR A 73 -0.25 17.00 -0.78
CA TYR A 73 0.39 16.43 -1.97
C TYR A 73 1.67 15.70 -1.59
N LEU A 74 1.79 14.47 -2.09
CA LEU A 74 2.91 13.58 -1.81
C LEU A 74 3.85 13.49 -3.00
N GLU A 75 4.15 14.63 -3.62
CA GLU A 75 4.85 14.70 -4.91
C GLU A 75 6.27 14.13 -4.88
N ASN A 76 6.92 14.14 -3.73
CA ASN A 76 8.28 13.62 -3.59
C ASN A 76 8.32 12.33 -2.77
N CYS A 77 7.20 11.62 -2.72
CA CYS A 77 7.07 10.41 -1.93
C CYS A 77 6.86 9.18 -2.81
N SER A 78 7.22 8.03 -2.26
CA SER A 78 6.93 6.73 -2.85
C SER A 78 6.11 5.90 -1.88
N ILE A 79 5.18 5.09 -2.39
CA ILE A 79 4.44 4.14 -1.55
C ILE A 79 4.86 2.72 -1.92
N TYR A 80 5.05 1.89 -0.90
CA TYR A 80 5.26 0.45 -1.06
C TYR A 80 4.06 -0.25 -0.43
N VAL A 81 3.34 -1.03 -1.21
CA VAL A 81 2.15 -1.74 -0.77
C VAL A 81 2.23 -3.20 -1.18
N THR A 82 1.81 -4.10 -0.30
CA THR A 82 1.99 -5.54 -0.52
C THR A 82 1.12 -6.11 -1.62
N LEU A 83 -0.02 -5.48 -1.91
CA LEU A 83 -0.94 -5.90 -2.96
C LEU A 83 -1.21 -4.71 -3.89
N GLU A 84 -1.36 -4.99 -5.16
CA GLU A 84 -1.74 -3.98 -6.15
C GLU A 84 -2.95 -3.19 -5.66
N PRO A 85 -2.90 -1.84 -5.64
CA PRO A 85 -4.01 -1.04 -5.17
C PRO A 85 -5.31 -1.27 -5.93
N CYS A 86 -6.43 -1.28 -5.21
CA CYS A 86 -7.74 -1.32 -5.82
C CYS A 86 -8.09 0.04 -6.45
N GLN A 87 -9.24 0.11 -7.15
CA GLN A 87 -9.63 1.36 -7.82
C GLN A 87 -9.83 2.52 -6.84
N MET A 88 -10.34 2.27 -5.64
CA MET A 88 -10.51 3.33 -4.63
C MET A 88 -9.14 3.90 -4.23
N CYS A 89 -8.20 3.03 -3.91
CA CYS A 89 -6.86 3.46 -3.49
C CYS A 89 -6.09 4.08 -4.64
N ALA A 90 -6.23 3.55 -5.86
CA ALA A 90 -5.61 4.15 -7.03
C ALA A 90 -6.14 5.57 -7.27
N GLY A 91 -7.44 5.79 -7.05
CA GLY A 91 -8.02 7.14 -7.11
C GLY A 91 -7.44 8.06 -6.05
N ALA A 92 -7.29 7.57 -4.83
CA ALA A 92 -6.67 8.35 -3.76
C ALA A 92 -5.22 8.70 -4.09
N LEU A 93 -4.47 7.73 -4.62
CA LEU A 93 -3.08 7.95 -5.03
C LEU A 93 -3.00 8.96 -6.18
N TYR A 94 -3.95 8.92 -7.11
CA TYR A 94 -4.05 9.93 -8.18
C TYR A 94 -4.10 11.35 -7.59
N TRP A 95 -5.03 11.57 -6.66
CA TRP A 95 -5.22 12.89 -6.06
C TRP A 95 -4.07 13.31 -5.17
N SER A 96 -3.36 12.36 -4.56
CA SER A 96 -2.20 12.66 -3.72
C SER A 96 -1.00 13.10 -4.54
N ARG A 97 -0.98 12.86 -5.85
CA ARG A 97 0.13 13.13 -6.76
C ARG A 97 1.42 12.43 -6.34
N ILE A 98 1.29 11.23 -5.77
CA ILE A 98 2.46 10.48 -5.34
C ILE A 98 3.40 10.22 -6.52
N SER A 99 4.70 10.23 -6.25
CA SER A 99 5.71 10.12 -7.30
C SER A 99 5.84 8.70 -7.85
N LYS A 100 5.86 7.71 -6.96
CA LYS A 100 6.07 6.31 -7.35
C LYS A 100 5.20 5.38 -6.52
N ILE A 101 4.70 4.34 -7.18
CA ILE A 101 3.96 3.27 -6.53
C ILE A 101 4.70 1.96 -6.79
N TYR A 102 5.09 1.29 -5.72
CA TYR A 102 5.67 -0.05 -5.77
C TYR A 102 4.68 -1.01 -5.12
N PHE A 103 4.35 -2.11 -5.82
CA PHE A 103 3.50 -3.12 -5.20
C PHE A 103 4.14 -4.50 -5.33
N GLY A 104 3.77 -5.41 -4.43
CA GLY A 104 4.30 -6.77 -4.41
C GLY A 104 3.52 -7.67 -5.36
N ALA A 105 2.36 -8.11 -4.95
CA ALA A 105 1.54 -9.03 -5.72
C ALA A 105 0.50 -8.30 -6.56
N GLU A 106 0.21 -8.82 -7.75
CA GLU A 106 -0.90 -8.32 -8.56
C GLU A 106 -2.23 -8.83 -8.00
N ASP A 107 -3.28 -8.05 -8.20
CA ASP A 107 -4.63 -8.46 -7.89
C ASP A 107 -5.40 -8.59 -9.20
N PRO A 108 -5.53 -9.81 -9.73
CA PRO A 108 -6.15 -10.01 -11.05
C PRO A 108 -7.65 -9.73 -11.07
N LYS A 109 -8.29 -9.60 -9.91
CA LYS A 109 -9.73 -9.35 -9.82
C LYS A 109 -10.05 -7.89 -9.57
N ARG A 110 -9.31 -7.23 -8.67
CA ARG A 110 -9.66 -5.91 -8.16
C ARG A 110 -8.57 -4.87 -8.32
N GLY A 111 -7.42 -5.26 -8.86
CA GLY A 111 -6.32 -4.35 -9.08
C GLY A 111 -6.68 -3.24 -10.08
N PHE A 112 -6.08 -2.08 -9.89
CA PHE A 112 -6.39 -0.91 -10.73
C PHE A 112 -6.08 -1.14 -12.21
N LYS A 113 -5.09 -1.98 -12.52
CA LYS A 113 -4.76 -2.27 -13.92
C LYS A 113 -5.91 -2.99 -14.63
N LYS A 114 -6.47 -4.00 -13.97
CA LYS A 114 -7.59 -4.77 -14.52
C LYS A 114 -8.81 -3.89 -14.76
N LEU A 115 -9.08 -2.97 -13.84
CA LEU A 115 -10.26 -2.11 -13.91
C LEU A 115 -10.04 -0.85 -14.73
N GLY A 116 -8.82 -0.63 -15.23
CA GLY A 116 -8.51 0.52 -16.07
C GLY A 116 -8.52 1.86 -15.33
N THR A 117 -8.32 1.84 -14.02
CA THR A 117 -8.27 3.07 -13.23
C THR A 117 -6.98 3.83 -13.54
N LYS A 118 -7.13 5.09 -13.91
CA LYS A 118 -5.98 5.91 -14.28
C LYS A 118 -5.28 6.48 -13.05
N LEU A 119 -3.95 6.49 -13.12
CA LEU A 119 -3.10 7.17 -12.16
C LEU A 119 -2.68 8.53 -12.71
N HIS A 120 -2.16 9.37 -11.84
CA HIS A 120 -1.64 10.67 -12.28
C HIS A 120 -0.54 10.45 -13.33
N PRO A 121 -0.52 11.27 -14.41
CA PRO A 121 0.44 11.06 -15.52
C PRO A 121 1.91 11.04 -15.10
N LYS A 122 2.25 11.70 -14.01
CA LYS A 122 3.64 11.75 -13.52
C LYS A 122 3.97 10.61 -12.56
N THR A 123 3.00 9.81 -12.14
CA THR A 123 3.23 8.69 -11.22
C THR A 123 3.82 7.51 -11.98
N LYS A 124 4.94 6.99 -11.49
CA LYS A 124 5.55 5.77 -12.02
C LYS A 124 5.15 4.57 -11.19
N VAL A 125 4.95 3.43 -11.84
CA VAL A 125 4.45 2.21 -11.17
C VAL A 125 5.40 1.05 -11.44
N PHE A 126 5.73 0.34 -10.37
CA PHE A 126 6.61 -0.83 -10.42
C PHE A 126 5.97 -1.97 -9.62
N GLY A 127 5.71 -3.10 -10.26
CA GLY A 127 5.14 -4.28 -9.61
C GLY A 127 6.17 -5.37 -9.40
N GLY A 128 5.80 -6.38 -8.62
CA GLY A 128 6.61 -7.58 -8.42
C GLY A 128 7.70 -7.47 -7.37
N ILE A 129 7.68 -6.44 -6.53
CA ILE A 129 8.69 -6.30 -5.48
C ILE A 129 8.37 -7.28 -4.35
N LEU A 130 9.25 -8.24 -4.11
CA LEU A 130 9.04 -9.36 -3.17
C LEU A 130 7.70 -10.05 -3.44
N GLN A 131 7.44 -10.31 -4.71
CA GLN A 131 6.16 -10.81 -5.19
C GLN A 131 5.72 -12.09 -4.49
N ASN A 132 6.62 -13.04 -4.29
CA ASN A 132 6.27 -14.33 -3.69
C ASN A 132 5.86 -14.18 -2.24
N GLU A 133 6.59 -13.39 -1.45
CA GLU A 133 6.27 -13.14 -0.05
C GLU A 133 4.93 -12.44 0.08
N CYS A 134 4.64 -11.50 -0.82
CA CYS A 134 3.36 -10.80 -0.82
C CYS A 134 2.21 -11.73 -1.22
N LYS A 135 2.42 -12.63 -2.18
CA LYS A 135 1.40 -13.61 -2.58
C LYS A 135 1.04 -14.54 -1.43
N GLU A 136 2.01 -14.95 -0.63
CA GLU A 136 1.74 -15.81 0.53
C GLU A 136 0.71 -15.19 1.46
N LYS A 137 0.77 -13.88 1.69
CA LYS A 137 -0.21 -13.19 2.53
C LYS A 137 -1.60 -13.26 1.92
N GLN A 138 -1.72 -13.24 0.61
CA GLN A 138 -3.02 -13.31 -0.06
C GLN A 138 -3.65 -14.70 0.02
N ILE A 139 -2.87 -15.75 0.19
CA ILE A 139 -3.40 -17.10 0.46
C ILE A 139 -4.17 -17.10 1.78
N PHE A 140 -3.63 -16.44 2.81
CA PHE A 140 -4.32 -16.31 4.10
C PHE A 140 -5.61 -15.50 3.99
N ARG A 141 -5.67 -14.54 3.08
CA ARG A 141 -6.89 -13.80 2.78
C ARG A 141 -8.04 -14.73 2.41
N CYS A 142 -7.78 -15.72 1.58
CA CYS A 142 -8.78 -16.70 1.18
C CYS A 142 -9.25 -17.54 2.37
N LYS A 143 -8.39 -17.82 3.32
CA LYS A 143 -8.71 -18.59 4.52
C LYS A 143 -9.52 -17.81 5.53
N ILE A 144 -9.28 -16.52 5.65
CA ILE A 144 -10.10 -15.66 6.48
C ILE A 144 -11.50 -15.57 5.91
N GLY A 145 -11.61 -15.85 4.65
CA GLY A 145 -12.85 -16.11 4.03
C GLY A 145 -13.66 -14.93 3.82
N ARG A 146 -14.17 -14.27 3.56
CA ARG A 146 -15.09 -13.30 3.47
C ARG A 146 -14.59 -12.20 2.76
N ALA A 147 -15.00 -11.94 1.87
CA ALA A 147 -14.79 -10.91 1.07
C ALA A 147 -14.80 -9.65 1.73
N HIS A 148 -13.85 -9.43 2.46
CA HIS A 148 -13.68 -8.17 2.93
C HIS A 148 -13.21 -7.37 1.82
N VAL A 149 -13.66 -7.16 0.97
CA VAL A 149 -13.23 -6.45 -0.03
C VAL A 149 -12.88 -5.83 -0.55
#